data_905b657367b16e603796df1bd53759dd
#
_entry.id   905b657367b16e603796df1bd53759dd
#
_cell.length_a   1.000
_cell.length_b   1.000
_cell.length_c   1.000
_cell.angle_alpha   90.00
_cell.angle_beta   90.00
_cell.angle_gamma   90.00
#
_symmetry.space_group_name_H-M   'P 1'
#
loop_
_entity.id
_entity.type
_entity.pdbx_description
1 polymer ?
#
loop_
_entity_poly.entity_id
_entity_poly.type
_entity_poly.pdbx_seq_one_letter_code
_entity_poly.pdbx_strand_id
1 'polypeptide(L)'
;MLSPPQMRVLNEEYKDQIVVDAVDQVWKILGTASHNILETANIGYDDTITEERMYAQVNGWTISGQTDSISLDDNTLKDYKVTSVWTVMRAMTEGKSEWEQQLNCYAWLCKQNLRRNIYQLQIITINRDWSKNQMLKSGSDYPTAPVSVIDIPLWSEEEQKEPQSDSYRVMKKGRVRAMRVLPTQKEADDYITKSSEKNLSIEFAKGESRRCKDYCDVAPFCDQYKMEIGNNE
;
A
#
# COMPACT_ATOMS: atom_id res chain seq x y z
N MET A 1 -1.38 4.70 -7.80
CA MET A 1 -0.19 4.57 -6.93
C MET A 1 0.10 5.92 -6.28
N LEU A 2 0.11 5.97 -4.96
CA LEU A 2 0.45 7.19 -4.22
C LEU A 2 1.98 7.41 -4.31
N SER A 3 2.43 8.01 -5.41
CA SER A 3 3.85 8.36 -5.56
C SER A 3 4.14 9.71 -4.88
N PRO A 4 5.30 9.86 -4.22
CA PRO A 4 5.70 11.14 -3.67
C PRO A 4 5.64 12.24 -4.74
N PRO A 5 5.14 13.45 -4.42
CA PRO A 5 5.03 14.54 -5.40
C PRO A 5 6.34 14.88 -6.11
N GLN A 6 7.44 14.86 -5.38
CA GLN A 6 8.80 15.10 -5.91
C GLN A 6 9.18 14.08 -6.99
N MET A 7 8.87 12.81 -6.77
CA MET A 7 9.15 11.75 -7.74
C MET A 7 8.39 11.96 -9.06
N ARG A 8 7.16 12.49 -8.99
CA ARG A 8 6.35 12.81 -10.16
C ARG A 8 6.94 13.98 -10.95
N VAL A 9 7.37 15.03 -10.26
CA VAL A 9 7.99 16.21 -10.88
C VAL A 9 9.28 15.81 -11.58
N LEU A 10 10.16 15.06 -10.89
CA LEU A 10 11.44 14.61 -11.45
C LEU A 10 11.26 13.63 -12.63
N ASN A 11 10.25 12.75 -12.58
CA ASN A 11 9.93 11.89 -13.73
C ASN A 11 9.55 12.68 -14.98
N GLU A 12 8.80 13.77 -14.82
CA GLU A 12 8.44 14.62 -15.96
C GLU A 12 9.63 15.46 -16.45
N GLU A 13 10.42 16.00 -15.53
CA GLU A 13 11.58 16.85 -15.84
C GLU A 13 12.72 16.05 -16.53
N TYR A 14 12.95 14.82 -16.08
CA TYR A 14 14.08 14.00 -16.55
C TYR A 14 13.65 12.81 -17.42
N LYS A 15 12.42 12.78 -17.92
CA LYS A 15 11.85 11.66 -18.68
C LYS A 15 12.71 11.17 -19.85
N ASP A 16 13.42 12.09 -20.52
CA ASP A 16 14.29 11.79 -21.66
C ASP A 16 15.70 11.30 -21.24
N GLN A 17 16.03 11.39 -19.95
CA GLN A 17 17.32 10.97 -19.38
C GLN A 17 17.20 9.71 -18.51
N ILE A 18 15.97 9.31 -18.17
CA ILE A 18 15.72 8.10 -17.38
C ILE A 18 15.92 6.88 -18.27
N VAL A 19 16.94 6.11 -17.95
CA VAL A 19 17.20 4.81 -18.60
C VAL A 19 16.62 3.71 -17.73
N VAL A 20 15.69 2.94 -18.29
CA VAL A 20 15.07 1.80 -17.61
C VAL A 20 15.55 0.52 -18.27
N ASP A 21 16.10 -0.41 -17.50
CA ASP A 21 16.49 -1.71 -18.00
C ASP A 21 15.27 -2.54 -18.37
N ALA A 22 15.34 -3.25 -19.50
CA ALA A 22 14.28 -4.15 -19.96
C ALA A 22 13.97 -5.25 -18.93
N VAL A 23 14.95 -5.69 -18.16
CA VAL A 23 14.80 -6.70 -17.10
C VAL A 23 13.89 -6.18 -15.99
N ASP A 24 13.97 -4.90 -15.64
CA ASP A 24 13.14 -4.27 -14.60
C ASP A 24 11.66 -4.17 -15.02
N GLN A 25 11.41 -4.15 -16.35
CA GLN A 25 10.04 -4.10 -16.90
C GLN A 25 9.31 -5.45 -16.84
N VAL A 26 10.00 -6.56 -16.68
CA VAL A 26 9.38 -7.92 -16.69
C VAL A 26 8.26 -8.03 -15.65
N TRP A 27 8.49 -7.53 -14.44
CA TRP A 27 7.51 -7.59 -13.36
C TRP A 27 6.33 -6.66 -13.59
N LYS A 28 6.57 -5.51 -14.22
CA LYS A 28 5.52 -4.57 -14.61
C LYS A 28 4.63 -5.16 -15.70
N ILE A 29 5.25 -5.79 -16.71
CA ILE A 29 4.53 -6.49 -17.78
C ILE A 29 3.67 -7.61 -17.22
N LEU A 30 4.24 -8.44 -16.34
CA LEU A 30 3.50 -9.53 -15.70
C LEU A 30 2.31 -9.01 -14.87
N GLY A 31 2.51 -7.93 -14.12
CA GLY A 31 1.43 -7.27 -13.38
C GLY A 31 0.31 -6.80 -14.31
N THR A 32 0.64 -6.05 -15.37
CA THR A 32 -0.33 -5.55 -16.35
C THR A 32 -1.07 -6.69 -17.04
N ALA A 33 -0.37 -7.73 -17.47
CA ALA A 33 -0.99 -8.90 -18.10
C ALA A 33 -1.97 -9.61 -17.16
N SER A 34 -1.62 -9.74 -15.87
CA SER A 34 -2.49 -10.35 -14.86
C SER A 34 -3.76 -9.52 -14.64
N HIS A 35 -3.67 -8.19 -14.55
CA HIS A 35 -4.83 -7.31 -14.44
C HIS A 35 -5.75 -7.46 -15.65
N ASN A 36 -5.22 -7.40 -16.87
CA ASN A 36 -6.02 -7.55 -18.09
C ASN A 36 -6.75 -8.91 -18.16
N ILE A 37 -6.10 -10.00 -17.72
CA ILE A 37 -6.72 -11.33 -17.68
C ILE A 37 -7.87 -11.35 -16.66
N LEU A 38 -7.65 -10.79 -15.46
CA LEU A 38 -8.65 -10.76 -14.40
C LEU A 38 -9.82 -9.86 -14.74
N GLU A 39 -9.58 -8.71 -15.36
CA GLU A 39 -10.60 -7.82 -15.90
C GLU A 39 -11.48 -8.57 -16.92
N THR A 40 -10.84 -9.23 -17.88
CA THR A 40 -11.55 -10.00 -18.91
C THR A 40 -12.37 -11.14 -18.31
N ALA A 41 -11.86 -11.81 -17.29
CA ALA A 41 -12.55 -12.89 -16.59
C ALA A 41 -13.80 -12.41 -15.83
N ASN A 42 -13.84 -11.14 -15.43
CA ASN A 42 -14.97 -10.55 -14.71
C ASN A 42 -16.05 -9.95 -15.65
N ILE A 43 -15.84 -9.97 -16.96
CA ILE A 43 -16.85 -9.50 -17.91
C ILE A 43 -18.08 -10.41 -17.87
N GLY A 44 -19.24 -9.79 -17.64
CA GLY A 44 -20.53 -10.51 -17.59
C GLY A 44 -21.03 -10.87 -16.20
N TYR A 45 -20.31 -10.47 -15.13
CA TYR A 45 -20.82 -10.53 -13.76
C TYR A 45 -21.45 -9.18 -13.39
N ASP A 46 -22.78 -9.15 -13.30
CA ASP A 46 -23.56 -7.91 -13.00
C ASP A 46 -23.35 -7.42 -11.56
N ASP A 47 -22.80 -8.25 -10.69
CA ASP A 47 -22.54 -7.98 -9.28
C ASP A 47 -21.15 -7.39 -8.99
N THR A 48 -20.41 -7.02 -10.03
CA THR A 48 -19.02 -6.55 -9.89
C THR A 48 -18.75 -5.34 -10.80
N ILE A 49 -18.15 -4.30 -10.23
CA ILE A 49 -17.56 -3.18 -10.97
C ILE A 49 -16.06 -3.46 -11.12
N THR A 50 -15.52 -3.39 -12.35
CA THR A 50 -14.11 -3.62 -12.64
C THR A 50 -13.46 -2.40 -13.27
N GLU A 51 -12.17 -2.16 -12.96
CA GLU A 51 -11.31 -1.12 -13.56
C GLU A 51 -11.95 0.29 -13.57
N GLU A 52 -12.76 0.60 -12.53
CA GLU A 52 -13.45 1.88 -12.43
C GLU A 52 -12.48 3.00 -12.05
N ARG A 53 -12.36 3.99 -12.92
CA ARG A 53 -11.53 5.18 -12.68
C ARG A 53 -12.35 6.32 -12.10
N MET A 54 -11.96 6.73 -10.91
CA MET A 54 -12.64 7.75 -10.11
C MET A 54 -11.78 8.99 -9.93
N TYR A 55 -12.43 10.14 -9.72
CA TYR A 55 -11.78 11.44 -9.56
C TYR A 55 -12.40 12.22 -8.41
N ALA A 56 -11.59 12.98 -7.68
CA ALA A 56 -12.08 13.92 -6.68
C ALA A 56 -11.21 15.18 -6.63
N GLN A 57 -11.81 16.31 -6.25
CA GLN A 57 -11.11 17.57 -6.03
C GLN A 57 -10.84 17.77 -4.54
N VAL A 58 -9.57 17.97 -4.18
CA VAL A 58 -9.15 18.24 -2.80
C VAL A 58 -8.18 19.39 -2.79
N ASN A 59 -8.53 20.50 -2.13
CA ASN A 59 -7.67 21.68 -1.98
C ASN A 59 -7.06 22.18 -3.31
N GLY A 60 -7.85 22.15 -4.39
CA GLY A 60 -7.40 22.56 -5.73
C GLY A 60 -6.63 21.51 -6.53
N TRP A 61 -6.43 20.32 -5.96
CA TRP A 61 -5.80 19.18 -6.64
C TRP A 61 -6.83 18.17 -7.10
N THR A 62 -6.60 17.60 -8.28
CA THR A 62 -7.38 16.45 -8.75
C THR A 62 -6.70 15.16 -8.29
N ILE A 63 -7.37 14.42 -7.42
CA ILE A 63 -6.98 13.06 -7.03
C ILE A 63 -7.69 12.09 -7.95
N SER A 64 -6.99 11.10 -8.47
CA SER A 64 -7.60 10.02 -9.24
C SER A 64 -7.10 8.65 -8.78
N GLY A 65 -7.97 7.66 -8.85
CA GLY A 65 -7.65 6.27 -8.58
C GLY A 65 -8.48 5.36 -9.48
N GLN A 66 -7.95 4.19 -9.76
CA GLN A 66 -8.64 3.14 -10.49
C GLN A 66 -8.66 1.90 -9.62
N THR A 67 -9.85 1.39 -9.36
CA THR A 67 -10.03 0.16 -8.57
C THR A 67 -10.03 -1.03 -9.50
N ASP A 68 -9.41 -2.13 -9.07
CA ASP A 68 -9.39 -3.34 -9.89
C ASP A 68 -10.77 -4.03 -9.87
N SER A 69 -11.39 -4.15 -8.69
CA SER A 69 -12.70 -4.79 -8.57
C SER A 69 -13.46 -4.33 -7.31
N ILE A 70 -14.76 -4.14 -7.45
CA ILE A 70 -15.69 -3.87 -6.35
C ILE A 70 -16.84 -4.86 -6.46
N SER A 71 -17.00 -5.72 -5.46
CA SER A 71 -18.17 -6.59 -5.33
C SER A 71 -19.36 -5.76 -4.83
N LEU A 72 -20.49 -5.83 -5.53
CA LEU A 72 -21.69 -5.06 -5.22
C LEU A 72 -22.55 -5.71 -4.14
N ASP A 73 -22.42 -7.02 -3.93
CA ASP A 73 -23.21 -7.78 -2.98
C ASP A 73 -22.81 -7.48 -1.54
N ASP A 74 -21.51 -7.43 -1.27
CA ASP A 74 -20.95 -7.23 0.07
C ASP A 74 -20.19 -5.91 0.22
N ASN A 75 -20.09 -5.10 -0.85
CA ASN A 75 -19.33 -3.87 -0.90
C ASN A 75 -17.85 -4.07 -0.52
N THR A 76 -17.26 -5.16 -0.98
CA THR A 76 -15.84 -5.45 -0.83
C THR A 76 -15.05 -4.86 -1.98
N LEU A 77 -14.07 -4.02 -1.68
CA LEU A 77 -13.09 -3.50 -2.64
C LEU A 77 -11.87 -4.42 -2.66
N LYS A 78 -11.52 -4.89 -3.86
CA LYS A 78 -10.41 -5.82 -4.08
C LYS A 78 -9.37 -5.19 -5.01
N ASP A 79 -8.10 -5.43 -4.70
CA ASP A 79 -6.97 -5.01 -5.53
C ASP A 79 -6.03 -6.20 -5.75
N TYR A 80 -5.63 -6.43 -6.99
CA TYR A 80 -4.82 -7.56 -7.40
C TYR A 80 -3.34 -7.21 -7.39
N LYS A 81 -2.51 -8.07 -6.82
CA LYS A 81 -1.06 -7.86 -6.75
C LYS A 81 -0.28 -9.11 -7.14
N VAL A 82 0.54 -9.01 -8.18
CA VAL A 82 1.54 -10.03 -8.50
C VAL A 82 2.79 -9.73 -7.66
N THR A 83 3.09 -10.61 -6.69
CA THR A 83 4.18 -10.33 -5.72
C THR A 83 4.89 -11.61 -5.28
N SER A 84 5.95 -11.47 -4.48
CA SER A 84 6.65 -12.62 -3.91
C SER A 84 5.97 -13.15 -2.65
N VAL A 85 6.13 -14.43 -2.37
CA VAL A 85 5.69 -15.06 -1.13
C VAL A 85 6.23 -14.34 0.09
N TRP A 86 7.49 -13.90 0.05
CA TRP A 86 8.08 -13.14 1.15
C TRP A 86 7.31 -11.85 1.47
N THR A 87 6.89 -11.12 0.43
CA THR A 87 6.07 -9.91 0.61
C THR A 87 4.72 -10.23 1.25
N VAL A 88 4.11 -11.36 0.85
CA VAL A 88 2.82 -11.82 1.41
C VAL A 88 2.97 -12.17 2.89
N MET A 89 3.96 -12.98 3.23
CA MET A 89 4.24 -13.36 4.62
C MET A 89 4.43 -12.13 5.51
N ARG A 90 5.23 -11.18 5.03
CA ARG A 90 5.46 -9.92 5.75
C ARG A 90 4.19 -9.08 5.87
N ALA A 91 3.39 -8.98 4.81
CA ALA A 91 2.14 -8.23 4.85
C ALA A 91 1.13 -8.84 5.82
N MET A 92 1.10 -10.18 5.95
CA MET A 92 0.22 -10.87 6.90
C MET A 92 0.66 -10.67 8.36
N THR A 93 1.96 -10.54 8.62
CA THR A 93 2.50 -10.40 9.99
C THR A 93 2.61 -8.94 10.45
N GLU A 94 3.15 -8.08 9.60
CA GLU A 94 3.48 -6.68 9.94
C GLU A 94 2.48 -5.67 9.34
N GLY A 95 1.63 -6.09 8.40
CA GLY A 95 0.85 -5.22 7.55
C GLY A 95 1.72 -4.60 6.45
N LYS A 96 1.09 -3.93 5.50
CA LYS A 96 1.77 -3.19 4.43
C LYS A 96 1.09 -1.85 4.21
N SER A 97 1.72 -0.80 4.70
CA SER A 97 1.15 0.56 4.74
C SER A 97 0.78 1.09 3.36
N GLU A 98 1.56 0.78 2.31
CA GLU A 98 1.23 1.24 0.96
C GLU A 98 -0.08 0.63 0.44
N TRP A 99 -0.35 -0.63 0.75
CA TRP A 99 -1.60 -1.29 0.38
C TRP A 99 -2.78 -0.73 1.15
N GLU A 100 -2.58 -0.51 2.44
CA GLU A 100 -3.58 0.07 3.32
C GLU A 100 -3.96 1.49 2.88
N GLN A 101 -2.98 2.34 2.60
CA GLN A 101 -3.21 3.70 2.09
C GLN A 101 -3.92 3.68 0.73
N GLN A 102 -3.49 2.82 -0.18
CA GLN A 102 -4.06 2.72 -1.52
C GLN A 102 -5.55 2.35 -1.46
N LEU A 103 -5.88 1.29 -0.73
CA LEU A 103 -7.26 0.81 -0.68
C LEU A 103 -8.17 1.76 0.07
N ASN A 104 -7.69 2.40 1.14
CA ASN A 104 -8.47 3.39 1.87
C ASN A 104 -8.73 4.67 1.04
N CYS A 105 -7.74 5.08 0.22
CA CYS A 105 -7.94 6.15 -0.75
C CYS A 105 -9.01 5.77 -1.79
N TYR A 106 -8.99 4.53 -2.28
CA TYR A 106 -10.00 4.03 -3.21
C TYR A 106 -11.39 3.93 -2.57
N ALA A 107 -11.50 3.46 -1.33
CA ALA A 107 -12.77 3.44 -0.59
C ALA A 107 -13.36 4.85 -0.44
N TRP A 108 -12.51 5.84 -0.15
CA TRP A 108 -12.93 7.23 -0.11
C TRP A 108 -13.40 7.73 -1.48
N LEU A 109 -12.68 7.42 -2.58
CA LEU A 109 -13.08 7.76 -3.94
C LEU A 109 -14.40 7.11 -4.33
N CYS A 110 -14.65 5.85 -3.95
CA CYS A 110 -15.93 5.16 -4.16
C CYS A 110 -17.10 5.92 -3.51
N LYS A 111 -16.90 6.41 -2.29
CA LYS A 111 -17.91 7.22 -1.60
C LYS A 111 -18.22 8.52 -2.35
N GLN A 112 -17.18 9.19 -2.90
CA GLN A 112 -17.33 10.45 -3.63
C GLN A 112 -17.99 10.28 -5.00
N ASN A 113 -17.63 9.25 -5.76
CA ASN A 113 -18.06 9.07 -7.15
C ASN A 113 -19.30 8.18 -7.28
N LEU A 114 -19.30 7.05 -6.59
CA LEU A 114 -20.36 6.03 -6.72
C LEU A 114 -21.42 6.16 -5.61
N ARG A 115 -21.23 7.06 -4.64
CA ARG A 115 -22.05 7.19 -3.42
C ARG A 115 -22.21 5.86 -2.70
N ARG A 116 -21.18 5.02 -2.76
CA ARG A 116 -21.15 3.67 -2.20
C ARG A 116 -20.16 3.62 -1.04
N ASN A 117 -20.62 3.10 0.08
CA ASN A 117 -19.75 2.82 1.21
C ASN A 117 -19.12 1.44 1.02
N ILE A 118 -17.82 1.37 1.13
CA ILE A 118 -17.07 0.11 1.16
C ILE A 118 -17.00 -0.38 2.59
N TYR A 119 -17.21 -1.67 2.81
CA TYR A 119 -17.22 -2.29 4.14
C TYR A 119 -16.02 -3.21 4.38
N GLN A 120 -15.39 -3.69 3.32
CA GLN A 120 -14.23 -4.56 3.40
C GLN A 120 -13.21 -4.20 2.32
N LEU A 121 -11.93 -4.27 2.68
CA LEU A 121 -10.81 -4.04 1.78
C LEU A 121 -9.97 -5.31 1.71
N GLN A 122 -9.66 -5.77 0.50
CA GLN A 122 -8.89 -6.99 0.29
C GLN A 122 -7.79 -6.77 -0.75
N ILE A 123 -6.60 -7.28 -0.45
CA ILE A 123 -5.56 -7.53 -1.45
C ILE A 123 -5.59 -9.00 -1.82
N ILE A 124 -5.75 -9.28 -3.11
CA ILE A 124 -5.64 -10.62 -3.66
C ILE A 124 -4.28 -10.74 -4.34
N THR A 125 -3.40 -11.57 -3.77
CA THR A 125 -2.04 -11.73 -4.28
C THR A 125 -1.92 -12.96 -5.16
N ILE A 126 -1.22 -12.81 -6.30
CA ILE A 126 -0.70 -13.91 -7.11
C ILE A 126 0.78 -14.05 -6.74
N ASN A 127 1.12 -15.14 -6.07
CA ASN A 127 2.43 -15.39 -5.47
C ASN A 127 3.36 -16.00 -6.53
N ARG A 128 4.13 -15.16 -7.24
CA ARG A 128 4.91 -15.52 -8.43
C ARG A 128 6.00 -16.57 -8.21
N ASP A 129 6.48 -16.70 -6.97
CA ASP A 129 7.55 -17.62 -6.55
C ASP A 129 7.04 -18.69 -5.57
N TRP A 130 5.72 -18.90 -5.51
CA TRP A 130 5.15 -19.94 -4.65
C TRP A 130 5.59 -21.34 -5.09
N SER A 131 5.91 -22.19 -4.13
CA SER A 131 6.34 -23.55 -4.38
C SER A 131 5.67 -24.52 -3.42
N LYS A 132 5.04 -25.56 -3.98
CA LYS A 132 4.44 -26.65 -3.20
C LYS A 132 5.47 -27.36 -2.30
N ASN A 133 6.70 -27.53 -2.80
CA ASN A 133 7.76 -28.18 -2.03
C ASN A 133 8.21 -27.31 -0.84
N GLN A 134 8.22 -25.99 -1.01
CA GLN A 134 8.51 -25.08 0.11
C GLN A 134 7.35 -25.08 1.11
N MET A 135 6.12 -25.03 0.65
CA MET A 135 4.94 -25.07 1.51
C MET A 135 4.95 -26.32 2.40
N LEU A 136 5.29 -27.49 1.86
CA LEU A 136 5.37 -28.74 2.63
C LEU A 136 6.53 -28.79 3.64
N LYS A 137 7.59 -28.01 3.42
CA LYS A 137 8.78 -27.95 4.30
C LYS A 137 8.73 -26.80 5.29
N SER A 138 7.97 -25.75 4.99
CA SER A 138 7.85 -24.55 5.80
C SER A 138 6.77 -24.74 6.87
N GLY A 139 6.89 -24.03 7.98
CA GLY A 139 5.86 -23.98 9.01
C GLY A 139 4.60 -23.23 8.56
N SER A 140 3.75 -22.90 9.51
CA SER A 140 2.42 -22.30 9.31
C SER A 140 2.40 -20.96 8.57
N ASP A 141 3.53 -20.27 8.46
CA ASP A 141 3.59 -18.90 7.94
C ASP A 141 3.69 -18.82 6.41
N TYR A 142 4.07 -19.92 5.75
CA TYR A 142 4.13 -19.97 4.29
C TYR A 142 2.72 -20.13 3.69
N PRO A 143 2.34 -19.36 2.65
CA PRO A 143 1.03 -19.45 2.03
C PRO A 143 0.72 -20.86 1.53
N THR A 144 -0.48 -21.36 1.83
CA THR A 144 -0.93 -22.72 1.45
C THR A 144 -1.26 -22.85 -0.03
N ALA A 145 -1.41 -21.73 -0.74
CA ALA A 145 -1.77 -21.67 -2.16
C ALA A 145 -0.97 -20.57 -2.90
N PRO A 146 -0.86 -20.68 -4.24
CA PRO A 146 -0.23 -19.62 -5.06
C PRO A 146 -1.02 -18.32 -5.07
N VAL A 147 -2.22 -18.30 -4.52
CA VAL A 147 -3.05 -17.10 -4.34
C VAL A 147 -3.34 -16.94 -2.86
N SER A 148 -3.26 -15.69 -2.36
CA SER A 148 -3.63 -15.38 -0.98
C SER A 148 -4.59 -14.19 -0.96
N VAL A 149 -5.51 -14.19 -0.01
CA VAL A 149 -6.41 -13.06 0.28
C VAL A 149 -5.97 -12.45 1.59
N ILE A 150 -5.72 -11.15 1.58
CA ILE A 150 -5.26 -10.40 2.74
C ILE A 150 -6.29 -9.29 3.03
N ASP A 151 -6.93 -9.38 4.18
CA ASP A 151 -7.83 -8.32 4.64
C ASP A 151 -7.02 -7.11 5.08
N ILE A 152 -7.43 -5.94 4.61
CA ILE A 152 -6.80 -4.67 4.89
C ILE A 152 -7.70 -3.87 5.85
N PRO A 153 -7.13 -3.25 6.89
CA PRO A 153 -7.91 -2.40 7.79
C PRO A 153 -8.59 -1.25 7.02
N LEU A 154 -9.89 -1.11 7.21
CA LEU A 154 -10.64 0.04 6.72
C LEU A 154 -10.52 1.16 7.76
N TRP A 155 -10.09 2.33 7.32
CA TRP A 155 -9.94 3.51 8.16
C TRP A 155 -11.29 4.16 8.46
N SER A 156 -11.43 4.69 9.65
CA SER A 156 -12.52 5.60 9.99
C SER A 156 -12.43 6.90 9.16
N GLU A 157 -13.52 7.65 9.10
CA GLU A 157 -13.52 8.95 8.40
C GLU A 157 -12.52 9.95 8.98
N GLU A 158 -12.15 9.82 10.24
CA GLU A 158 -11.16 10.64 10.91
C GLU A 158 -9.74 10.27 10.47
N GLU A 159 -9.43 8.97 10.42
CA GLU A 159 -8.13 8.45 9.97
C GLU A 159 -7.85 8.73 8.48
N GLN A 160 -8.89 8.82 7.66
CA GLN A 160 -8.75 9.17 6.22
C GLN A 160 -8.34 10.63 5.99
N LYS A 161 -8.47 11.50 6.98
CA LYS A 161 -8.16 12.94 6.87
C LYS A 161 -6.72 13.29 7.22
N GLU A 162 -5.95 12.39 7.82
CA GLU A 162 -4.59 12.67 8.27
C GLU A 162 -3.53 12.26 7.24
N PRO A 163 -2.63 13.18 6.81
CA PRO A 163 -1.51 12.82 5.96
C PRO A 163 -0.49 11.99 6.75
N GLN A 164 -0.10 10.85 6.23
CA GLN A 164 0.97 10.02 6.82
C GLN A 164 2.35 10.57 6.41
N SER A 165 2.90 11.44 7.24
CA SER A 165 4.32 11.78 7.28
C SER A 165 5.00 11.00 8.42
N ASP A 166 6.29 11.24 8.68
CA ASP A 166 7.03 10.67 9.81
C ASP A 166 6.14 10.44 11.02
N SER A 167 6.12 9.21 11.53
CA SER A 167 5.11 8.84 12.50
C SER A 167 5.71 8.22 13.76
N TYR A 168 5.12 8.53 14.89
CA TYR A 168 5.41 7.90 16.18
C TYR A 168 4.40 6.80 16.44
N ARG A 169 4.87 5.57 16.50
CA ARG A 169 4.05 4.38 16.72
C ARG A 169 3.94 4.10 18.22
N VAL A 170 2.73 4.11 18.74
CA VAL A 170 2.49 3.67 20.11
C VAL A 170 2.29 2.15 20.09
N MET A 171 3.26 1.45 20.67
CA MET A 171 3.30 -0.01 20.72
C MET A 171 2.82 -0.50 22.09
N LYS A 172 2.18 -1.66 22.12
CA LYS A 172 1.87 -2.40 23.36
C LYS A 172 2.72 -3.66 23.41
N LYS A 173 3.37 -3.90 24.56
CA LYS A 173 4.20 -5.09 24.76
C LYS A 173 3.42 -6.36 24.40
N GLY A 174 3.97 -7.17 23.49
CA GLY A 174 3.36 -8.41 23.00
C GLY A 174 2.43 -8.24 21.79
N ARG A 175 2.32 -7.04 21.22
CA ARG A 175 1.63 -6.81 19.92
C ARG A 175 2.63 -6.45 18.84
N VAL A 176 2.42 -6.99 17.65
CA VAL A 176 3.23 -6.71 16.46
C VAL A 176 2.79 -5.41 15.78
N ARG A 177 1.52 -5.03 15.92
CA ARG A 177 0.98 -3.79 15.32
C ARG A 177 0.94 -2.66 16.33
N ALA A 178 1.24 -1.46 15.86
CA ALA A 178 1.03 -0.24 16.63
C ALA A 178 -0.45 -0.12 17.04
N MET A 179 -0.68 0.34 18.26
CA MET A 179 -2.04 0.66 18.75
C MET A 179 -2.51 2.01 18.21
N ARG A 180 -1.57 2.93 17.99
CA ARG A 180 -1.80 4.26 17.41
C ARG A 180 -0.56 4.69 16.64
N VAL A 181 -0.78 5.46 15.58
CA VAL A 181 0.28 6.11 14.82
C VAL A 181 0.00 7.61 14.88
N LEU A 182 0.96 8.39 15.33
CA LEU A 182 0.80 9.82 15.61
C LEU A 182 1.91 10.62 14.91
N PRO A 183 1.61 11.83 14.42
CA PRO A 183 2.55 12.61 13.60
C PRO A 183 3.70 13.20 14.41
N THR A 184 3.54 13.39 15.72
CA THR A 184 4.58 13.96 16.57
C THR A 184 4.81 13.15 17.85
N GLN A 185 6.03 13.21 18.37
CA GLN A 185 6.36 12.57 19.62
C GLN A 185 5.51 13.10 20.77
N LYS A 186 5.24 14.40 20.80
CA LYS A 186 4.41 15.03 21.84
C LYS A 186 3.00 14.43 21.90
N GLU A 187 2.37 14.22 20.74
CA GLU A 187 1.05 13.60 20.67
C GLU A 187 1.10 12.13 21.10
N ALA A 188 2.19 11.42 20.81
CA ALA A 188 2.39 10.06 21.27
C ALA A 188 2.58 9.98 22.78
N ASP A 189 3.32 10.90 23.38
CA ASP A 189 3.49 11.03 24.84
C ASP A 189 2.15 11.40 25.51
N ASP A 190 1.41 12.34 24.95
CA ASP A 190 0.07 12.72 25.41
C ASP A 190 -0.92 11.55 25.34
N TYR A 191 -0.87 10.76 24.28
CA TYR A 191 -1.71 9.57 24.15
C TYR A 191 -1.39 8.54 25.24
N ILE A 192 -0.11 8.23 25.48
CA ILE A 192 0.28 7.29 26.53
C ILE A 192 -0.17 7.78 27.90
N THR A 193 -0.02 9.07 28.17
CA THR A 193 -0.38 9.68 29.47
C THR A 193 -1.89 9.62 29.72
N LYS A 194 -2.71 9.77 28.69
CA LYS A 194 -4.18 9.74 28.78
C LYS A 194 -4.75 8.34 28.67
N SER A 195 -3.96 7.36 28.22
CA SER A 195 -4.41 5.99 27.99
C SER A 195 -4.57 5.21 29.31
N SER A 196 -5.65 4.47 29.43
CA SER A 196 -5.83 3.48 30.50
C SER A 196 -5.02 2.19 30.29
N GLU A 197 -4.42 2.02 29.12
CA GLU A 197 -3.64 0.87 28.72
C GLU A 197 -2.25 0.90 29.38
N LYS A 198 -1.80 -0.26 29.87
CA LYS A 198 -0.47 -0.43 30.50
C LYS A 198 0.52 -1.03 29.52
N ASN A 199 1.81 -0.82 29.79
CA ASN A 199 2.93 -1.35 28.98
C ASN A 199 2.94 -0.83 27.53
N LEU A 200 2.72 0.48 27.37
CA LEU A 200 2.87 1.19 26.11
C LEU A 200 4.30 1.71 25.96
N SER A 201 4.80 1.74 24.74
CA SER A 201 6.08 2.35 24.35
C SER A 201 5.91 3.12 23.06
N ILE A 202 6.77 4.11 22.81
CA ILE A 202 6.80 4.86 21.57
C ILE A 202 7.98 4.36 20.73
N GLU A 203 7.72 4.02 19.50
CA GLU A 203 8.74 3.73 18.48
C GLU A 203 8.69 4.82 17.42
N PHE A 204 9.82 5.44 17.16
CA PHE A 204 9.96 6.34 16.02
C PHE A 204 10.12 5.50 14.75
N ALA A 205 9.16 5.59 13.85
CA ALA A 205 9.25 4.99 12.54
C ALA A 205 9.75 6.05 11.56
N LYS A 206 11.07 6.12 11.37
CA LYS A 206 11.67 6.87 10.28
C LYS A 206 11.24 6.24 8.97
N GLY A 207 10.74 7.04 8.04
CA GLY A 207 10.46 6.59 6.69
C GLY A 207 11.73 5.98 6.08
N GLU A 208 11.70 4.70 5.74
CA GLU A 208 12.85 4.05 5.13
C GLU A 208 12.99 4.52 3.68
N SER A 209 14.18 5.02 3.31
CA SER A 209 14.53 5.41 1.93
C SER A 209 14.73 4.21 0.98
N ARG A 210 14.27 3.01 1.33
CA ARG A 210 14.37 1.79 0.49
C ARG A 210 13.84 2.02 -0.92
N ARG A 211 12.73 2.75 -1.04
CA ARG A 211 12.17 3.06 -2.34
C ARG A 211 13.12 3.92 -3.18
N CYS A 212 13.80 4.87 -2.56
CA CYS A 212 14.77 5.72 -3.25
C CYS A 212 15.99 4.93 -3.68
N LYS A 213 16.45 3.99 -2.86
CA LYS A 213 17.63 3.18 -3.11
C LYS A 213 17.41 2.11 -4.18
N ASP A 214 16.29 1.39 -4.12
CA ASP A 214 16.13 0.14 -4.87
C ASP A 214 15.07 0.22 -5.98
N TYR A 215 14.16 1.22 -5.95
CA TYR A 215 12.97 1.23 -6.81
C TYR A 215 12.59 2.61 -7.34
N CYS A 216 13.49 3.60 -7.31
CA CYS A 216 13.19 4.96 -7.75
C CYS A 216 14.02 5.34 -8.96
N ASP A 217 13.43 5.34 -10.14
CA ASP A 217 14.08 5.67 -11.41
C ASP A 217 14.63 7.11 -11.44
N VAL A 218 14.13 8.00 -10.59
CA VAL A 218 14.61 9.39 -10.47
C VAL A 218 15.55 9.64 -9.28
N ALA A 219 15.96 8.59 -8.56
CA ALA A 219 16.90 8.73 -7.44
C ALA A 219 18.20 9.46 -7.83
N PRO A 220 18.81 9.23 -9.02
CA PRO A 220 20.02 9.94 -9.44
C PRO A 220 19.83 11.46 -9.59
N PHE A 221 18.60 11.92 -9.80
CA PHE A 221 18.24 13.33 -10.00
C PHE A 221 17.68 13.99 -8.74
N CYS A 222 17.49 13.22 -7.65
CA CYS A 222 16.84 13.67 -6.41
C CYS A 222 17.87 14.22 -5.42
N ASP A 223 17.83 15.53 -5.17
CA ASP A 223 18.75 16.18 -4.24
C ASP A 223 18.54 15.71 -2.79
N GLN A 224 17.30 15.42 -2.39
CA GLN A 224 17.03 14.85 -1.07
C GLN A 224 17.74 13.50 -0.88
N TYR A 225 17.70 12.63 -1.88
CA TYR A 225 18.38 11.33 -1.82
C TYR A 225 19.91 11.46 -1.82
N LYS A 226 20.44 12.40 -2.62
CA LYS A 226 21.90 12.71 -2.61
C LYS A 226 22.38 13.19 -1.25
N MET A 227 21.58 14.06 -0.56
CA MET A 227 21.89 14.51 0.79
C MET A 227 21.85 13.37 1.82
N GLU A 228 20.90 12.43 1.69
CA GLU A 228 20.82 11.27 2.58
C GLU A 228 22.01 10.32 2.42
N ILE A 229 22.49 10.10 1.18
CA ILE A 229 23.67 9.26 0.93
C ILE A 229 24.94 9.94 1.47
N GLY A 230 25.14 11.25 1.20
CA GLY A 230 26.31 11.98 1.64
C GLY A 230 26.44 12.17 3.15
N ASN A 231 25.35 11.98 3.91
CA ASN A 231 25.38 12.01 5.37
C ASN A 231 25.65 10.63 6.02
N ASN A 232 25.77 9.56 5.22
CA ASN A 232 26.04 8.20 5.69
C ASN A 232 27.47 7.71 5.32
N GLU A 233 28.30 8.55 4.70
CA GLU A 233 29.73 8.40 4.52
C GLU A 233 30.49 9.20 5.61
#